data_4bb638d5e2ddf06870465706069aa143
#
_entry.id   4bb638d5e2ddf06870465706069aa143
#
_cell.length_a   1.000
_cell.length_b   1.000
_cell.length_c   1.000
_cell.angle_alpha   90.00
_cell.angle_beta   90.00
_cell.angle_gamma   90.00
#
_symmetry.space_group_name_H-M   'P 1'
#
loop_
_entity.id
_entity.type
_entity.pdbx_description
1 polymer ?
#
loop_
_entity_poly.entity_id
_entity_poly.type
_entity_poly.pdbx_seq_one_letter_code
_entity_poly.pdbx_strand_id
1 'polypeptide(L)'
;MVASHKVLTPARRLTLPQLAVRSGARAWAGWALVALLLTACGSDTNNVEPQIPLVSFNESINVTNQQYATLRADNGAAYVPGGLRGLIVVRQNASTYLAFERNCPYRVNDTCARVSIDASRLYLKDACCNSQFDLQGRVQSGPATLPLRRYNTALSGNLLSITN
;
A
#
# COMPACT_ATOMS: atom_id res chain seq x y z
N MET A 1 46.81 41.59 36.86
CA MET A 1 47.35 42.74 36.14
C MET A 1 47.88 42.29 34.82
N VAL A 2 47.20 42.47 33.75
CA VAL A 2 47.70 42.75 32.40
C VAL A 2 46.49 43.15 31.55
N ALA A 3 46.52 44.35 31.04
CA ALA A 3 45.52 45.00 30.21
C ALA A 3 45.59 44.45 28.77
N SER A 4 44.43 44.16 28.16
CA SER A 4 44.34 43.80 26.74
C SER A 4 43.65 44.92 25.97
N HIS A 5 44.41 45.48 25.02
CA HIS A 5 44.00 46.55 24.12
C HIS A 5 42.98 46.09 23.07
N LYS A 6 41.85 46.84 23.00
CA LYS A 6 40.93 46.78 21.85
C LYS A 6 41.51 47.51 20.67
N VAL A 7 41.68 46.83 19.54
CA VAL A 7 41.97 47.47 18.25
C VAL A 7 40.64 47.62 17.48
N LEU A 8 40.22 48.85 17.24
CA LEU A 8 39.11 49.23 16.39
C LEU A 8 39.60 49.33 14.94
N THR A 9 39.01 48.52 14.05
CA THR A 9 39.21 48.62 12.60
C THR A 9 38.07 49.47 11.99
N PRO A 10 38.36 50.41 11.06
CA PRO A 10 37.33 51.27 10.49
C PRO A 10 36.54 50.59 9.38
N ALA A 11 35.25 50.84 9.35
CA ALA A 11 34.31 50.39 8.37
C ALA A 11 34.57 50.95 6.97
N ARG A 12 34.85 50.10 6.01
CA ARG A 12 34.90 50.45 4.59
C ARG A 12 33.46 50.61 4.05
N ARG A 13 33.14 51.83 3.63
CA ARG A 13 31.92 52.11 2.85
C ARG A 13 32.08 51.51 1.44
N LEU A 14 31.27 50.53 1.12
CA LEU A 14 31.09 50.01 -0.23
C LEU A 14 30.06 50.90 -0.94
N THR A 15 30.53 51.66 -1.92
CA THR A 15 29.68 52.37 -2.88
C THR A 15 29.14 51.38 -3.90
N LEU A 16 27.81 51.22 -3.94
CA LEU A 16 27.10 50.43 -4.95
C LEU A 16 27.10 51.19 -6.29
N PRO A 17 27.47 50.56 -7.43
CA PRO A 17 27.29 51.15 -8.74
C PRO A 17 25.81 51.15 -9.11
N GLN A 18 25.27 52.28 -9.48
CA GLN A 18 23.93 52.40 -10.07
C GLN A 18 23.94 51.73 -11.45
N LEU A 19 23.26 50.54 -11.54
CA LEU A 19 22.99 49.92 -12.82
C LEU A 19 21.78 50.60 -13.47
N ALA A 20 22.07 51.32 -14.54
CA ALA A 20 21.08 51.92 -15.42
C ALA A 20 20.16 50.84 -16.01
N VAL A 21 18.89 50.88 -15.66
CA VAL A 21 17.84 50.06 -16.24
C VAL A 21 17.62 50.53 -17.68
N ARG A 22 18.22 49.83 -18.65
CA ARG A 22 17.83 49.94 -20.05
C ARG A 22 16.59 49.09 -20.27
N SER A 23 15.46 49.75 -20.39
CA SER A 23 14.18 49.15 -20.81
C SER A 23 14.30 48.61 -22.25
N GLY A 24 14.57 47.31 -22.38
CA GLY A 24 14.57 46.61 -23.66
C GLY A 24 13.30 45.75 -23.76
N ALA A 25 12.38 46.15 -24.61
CA ALA A 25 11.12 45.48 -24.92
C ALA A 25 11.25 44.05 -25.55
N ARG A 26 12.42 43.43 -25.41
CA ARG A 26 12.75 42.10 -25.97
C ARG A 26 12.69 40.95 -24.95
N ALA A 27 12.52 41.25 -23.65
CA ALA A 27 12.54 40.23 -22.59
C ALA A 27 11.19 39.52 -22.41
N TRP A 28 10.09 40.01 -22.95
CA TRP A 28 8.75 39.47 -22.73
C TRP A 28 8.43 38.28 -23.64
N ALA A 29 9.10 38.15 -24.80
CA ALA A 29 8.87 37.04 -25.73
C ALA A 29 9.42 35.68 -25.22
N GLY A 30 10.46 35.70 -24.37
CA GLY A 30 11.08 34.50 -23.82
C GLY A 30 10.24 33.81 -22.72
N TRP A 31 9.52 34.60 -21.94
CA TRP A 31 8.72 34.08 -20.83
C TRP A 31 7.42 33.42 -21.27
N ALA A 32 6.84 33.85 -22.42
CA ALA A 32 5.66 33.23 -23.00
C ALA A 32 5.96 31.80 -23.55
N LEU A 33 7.18 31.55 -24.03
CA LEU A 33 7.57 30.26 -24.60
C LEU A 33 7.87 29.21 -23.49
N VAL A 34 8.37 29.65 -22.34
CA VAL A 34 8.62 28.76 -21.17
C VAL A 34 7.32 28.37 -20.48
N ALA A 35 6.29 29.23 -20.46
CA ALA A 35 4.99 28.93 -19.88
C ALA A 35 4.20 27.86 -20.65
N LEU A 36 4.49 27.66 -21.97
CA LEU A 36 3.79 26.68 -22.81
C LEU A 36 4.30 25.25 -22.61
N LEU A 37 5.46 25.06 -21.98
CA LEU A 37 6.05 23.73 -21.77
C LEU A 37 5.63 23.06 -20.46
N LEU A 38 4.86 23.73 -19.60
CA LEU A 38 4.46 23.21 -18.30
C LEU A 38 3.04 22.57 -18.27
N THR A 39 2.34 22.50 -19.40
CA THR A 39 0.98 21.91 -19.46
C THR A 39 0.92 20.45 -19.88
N ALA A 40 2.04 19.76 -19.97
CA ALA A 40 2.10 18.34 -20.33
C ALA A 40 2.17 17.41 -19.10
N CYS A 41 1.35 17.64 -18.09
CA CYS A 41 0.98 16.60 -17.13
C CYS A 41 -0.31 15.95 -17.64
N GLY A 42 -0.18 15.06 -18.61
CA GLY A 42 -1.23 14.13 -18.97
C GLY A 42 -1.41 13.16 -17.82
N SER A 43 -2.52 13.28 -17.09
CA SER A 43 -2.97 12.26 -16.16
C SER A 43 -3.41 11.05 -16.98
N ASP A 44 -2.57 10.05 -17.13
CA ASP A 44 -2.95 8.74 -17.68
C ASP A 44 -3.89 8.07 -16.68
N THR A 45 -5.17 8.45 -16.71
CA THR A 45 -6.24 7.91 -15.86
C THR A 45 -6.79 6.57 -16.35
N ASN A 46 -6.16 5.92 -17.33
CA ASN A 46 -6.74 4.76 -18.00
C ASN A 46 -6.22 3.39 -17.55
N ASN A 47 -5.37 3.32 -16.54
CA ASN A 47 -4.90 2.06 -15.97
C ASN A 47 -5.36 1.87 -14.51
N VAL A 48 -6.65 2.08 -14.26
CA VAL A 48 -7.23 1.60 -12.99
C VAL A 48 -7.29 0.08 -13.10
N GLU A 49 -6.35 -0.60 -12.45
CA GLU A 49 -6.37 -2.06 -12.32
C GLU A 49 -7.75 -2.46 -11.75
N PRO A 50 -8.47 -3.40 -12.40
CA PRO A 50 -9.83 -3.74 -11.98
C PRO A 50 -9.80 -4.22 -10.51
N GLN A 51 -10.54 -3.51 -9.67
CA GLN A 51 -10.59 -3.84 -8.25
C GLN A 51 -11.56 -5.00 -8.01
N ILE A 52 -11.24 -5.85 -7.04
CA ILE A 52 -12.12 -6.91 -6.58
C ILE A 52 -13.44 -6.27 -6.13
N PRO A 53 -14.62 -6.71 -6.66
CA PRO A 53 -15.92 -6.19 -6.23
C PRO A 53 -16.13 -6.32 -4.71
N LEU A 54 -16.79 -5.35 -4.10
CA LEU A 54 -17.20 -5.42 -2.72
C LEU A 54 -18.47 -6.29 -2.61
N VAL A 55 -18.36 -7.39 -1.87
CA VAL A 55 -19.50 -8.25 -1.55
C VAL A 55 -19.81 -8.09 -0.07
N SER A 56 -21.02 -7.65 0.24
CA SER A 56 -21.46 -7.56 1.64
C SER A 56 -21.67 -8.96 2.21
N PHE A 57 -21.02 -9.25 3.33
CA PHE A 57 -21.19 -10.49 4.07
C PHE A 57 -20.90 -10.30 5.56
N ASN A 58 -21.43 -11.21 6.37
CA ASN A 58 -21.15 -11.32 7.79
C ASN A 58 -21.04 -12.80 8.10
N GLU A 59 -19.83 -13.29 8.30
CA GLU A 59 -19.54 -14.68 8.59
C GLU A 59 -19.05 -14.82 10.03
N SER A 60 -19.48 -15.89 10.70
CA SER A 60 -19.05 -16.19 12.08
C SER A 60 -18.65 -17.65 12.19
N ILE A 61 -17.43 -17.89 12.64
CA ILE A 61 -16.89 -19.23 12.83
C ILE A 61 -16.45 -19.47 14.26
N ASN A 62 -16.64 -20.68 14.76
CA ASN A 62 -16.02 -21.09 16.02
C ASN A 62 -14.62 -21.67 15.71
N VAL A 63 -13.58 -20.95 16.15
CA VAL A 63 -12.17 -21.31 15.87
C VAL A 63 -11.72 -22.62 16.53
N THR A 64 -12.51 -23.16 17.48
CA THR A 64 -12.21 -24.45 18.12
C THR A 64 -12.81 -25.65 17.36
N ASN A 65 -13.65 -25.42 16.37
CA ASN A 65 -14.21 -26.50 15.55
C ASN A 65 -13.12 -27.29 14.84
N GLN A 66 -13.32 -28.59 14.67
CA GLN A 66 -12.34 -29.50 14.07
C GLN A 66 -11.95 -29.09 12.63
N GLN A 67 -12.90 -28.57 11.88
CA GLN A 67 -12.63 -28.06 10.51
C GLN A 67 -11.62 -26.90 10.46
N TYR A 68 -11.45 -26.18 11.58
CA TYR A 68 -10.52 -25.07 11.73
C TYR A 68 -9.33 -25.40 12.66
N ALA A 69 -9.01 -26.70 12.81
CA ALA A 69 -7.96 -27.16 13.73
C ALA A 69 -6.60 -26.48 13.48
N THR A 70 -6.31 -26.07 12.22
CA THR A 70 -5.09 -25.34 11.87
C THR A 70 -5.02 -23.97 12.53
N LEU A 71 -6.15 -23.33 12.86
CA LEU A 71 -6.21 -22.04 13.54
C LEU A 71 -5.90 -22.14 15.05
N ARG A 72 -5.57 -23.30 15.58
CA ARG A 72 -5.14 -23.48 16.99
C ARG A 72 -3.67 -23.09 17.19
N ALA A 73 -2.86 -23.07 16.13
CA ALA A 73 -1.47 -22.67 16.16
C ALA A 73 -1.27 -21.30 15.50
N ASP A 74 -0.32 -20.52 15.99
CA ASP A 74 0.07 -19.26 15.37
C ASP A 74 0.60 -19.51 13.96
N ASN A 75 0.29 -18.60 13.04
CA ASN A 75 0.50 -18.74 11.59
C ASN A 75 -0.31 -19.87 10.93
N GLY A 76 -1.19 -20.55 11.68
CA GLY A 76 -2.13 -21.48 11.10
C GLY A 76 -3.14 -20.76 10.21
N ALA A 77 -3.49 -21.40 9.09
CA ALA A 77 -4.42 -20.84 8.11
C ALA A 77 -5.53 -21.84 7.78
N ALA A 78 -6.73 -21.32 7.52
CA ALA A 78 -7.91 -22.14 7.13
C ALA A 78 -8.76 -21.42 6.10
N TYR A 79 -9.48 -22.20 5.30
CA TYR A 79 -10.51 -21.68 4.40
C TYR A 79 -11.82 -21.47 5.14
N VAL A 80 -12.48 -20.35 4.86
CA VAL A 80 -13.77 -19.97 5.44
C VAL A 80 -14.68 -19.48 4.31
N PRO A 81 -16.00 -19.79 4.33
CA PRO A 81 -16.96 -19.22 3.42
C PRO A 81 -17.00 -17.68 3.52
N GLY A 82 -17.57 -17.02 2.52
CA GLY A 82 -17.75 -15.56 2.49
C GLY A 82 -16.91 -14.88 1.40
N GLY A 83 -17.02 -13.55 1.31
CA GLY A 83 -16.36 -12.78 0.26
C GLY A 83 -16.83 -13.15 -1.15
N LEU A 84 -16.02 -12.82 -2.17
CA LEU A 84 -16.32 -13.10 -3.57
C LEU A 84 -15.98 -14.55 -3.95
N ARG A 85 -14.82 -15.06 -3.53
CA ARG A 85 -14.31 -16.40 -3.88
C ARG A 85 -13.97 -17.26 -2.66
N GLY A 86 -14.46 -16.90 -1.48
CA GLY A 86 -14.11 -17.49 -0.21
C GLY A 86 -13.02 -16.71 0.50
N LEU A 87 -12.77 -17.07 1.75
CA LEU A 87 -11.80 -16.40 2.62
C LEU A 87 -10.65 -17.35 2.97
N ILE A 88 -9.48 -16.77 3.22
CA ILE A 88 -8.41 -17.39 3.99
C ILE A 88 -8.30 -16.63 5.31
N VAL A 89 -8.48 -17.34 6.41
CA VAL A 89 -8.26 -16.83 7.75
C VAL A 89 -6.91 -17.32 8.24
N VAL A 90 -6.10 -16.43 8.78
CA VAL A 90 -4.77 -16.71 9.34
C VAL A 90 -4.75 -16.26 10.79
N ARG A 91 -4.39 -17.14 11.72
CA ARG A 91 -4.13 -16.78 13.10
C ARG A 91 -2.76 -16.13 13.22
N GLN A 92 -2.69 -14.91 13.76
CA GLN A 92 -1.42 -14.26 14.06
C GLN A 92 -0.92 -14.59 15.47
N ASN A 93 -1.85 -14.63 16.42
CA ASN A 93 -1.63 -15.02 17.83
C ASN A 93 -2.95 -15.42 18.46
N ALA A 94 -2.96 -15.67 19.77
CA ALA A 94 -4.12 -16.15 20.51
C ALA A 94 -5.38 -15.27 20.38
N SER A 95 -5.23 -13.97 20.13
CA SER A 95 -6.33 -12.99 20.10
C SER A 95 -6.51 -12.31 18.74
N THR A 96 -5.60 -12.53 17.78
CA THR A 96 -5.57 -11.76 16.53
C THR A 96 -5.63 -12.70 15.33
N TYR A 97 -6.62 -12.45 14.49
CA TYR A 97 -6.82 -13.17 13.22
C TYR A 97 -6.85 -12.18 12.06
N LEU A 98 -6.36 -12.60 10.91
CA LEU A 98 -6.47 -11.87 9.65
C LEU A 98 -7.39 -12.67 8.73
N ALA A 99 -8.25 -11.98 8.01
CA ALA A 99 -9.11 -12.60 6.99
C ALA A 99 -8.87 -11.93 5.64
N PHE A 100 -8.61 -12.73 4.63
CA PHE A 100 -8.29 -12.27 3.28
C PHE A 100 -9.28 -12.81 2.27
N GLU A 101 -9.64 -12.00 1.28
CA GLU A 101 -10.32 -12.43 0.07
C GLU A 101 -9.42 -13.38 -0.72
N ARG A 102 -9.98 -14.48 -1.19
CA ARG A 102 -9.25 -15.42 -2.04
C ARG A 102 -9.17 -15.01 -3.50
N ASN A 103 -9.94 -14.03 -3.93
CA ASN A 103 -9.76 -13.49 -5.28
C ASN A 103 -8.41 -12.77 -5.38
N CYS A 104 -7.55 -13.20 -6.29
CA CYS A 104 -6.25 -12.59 -6.52
C CYS A 104 -6.43 -11.15 -7.02
N PRO A 105 -5.69 -10.16 -6.52
CA PRO A 105 -5.75 -8.79 -7.04
C PRO A 105 -5.21 -8.67 -8.47
N TYR A 106 -4.41 -9.60 -8.94
CA TYR A 106 -3.96 -9.65 -10.33
C TYR A 106 -5.00 -10.38 -11.19
N ARG A 107 -5.48 -9.70 -12.27
CA ARG A 107 -6.50 -10.23 -13.18
C ARG A 107 -7.76 -10.71 -12.45
N VAL A 108 -8.35 -9.86 -11.65
CA VAL A 108 -9.47 -10.17 -10.73
C VAL A 108 -10.66 -10.87 -11.38
N ASN A 109 -10.85 -10.68 -12.68
CA ASN A 109 -11.96 -11.28 -13.45
C ASN A 109 -11.65 -12.70 -13.96
N ASP A 110 -10.39 -13.15 -13.93
CA ASP A 110 -10.04 -14.48 -14.38
C ASP A 110 -10.66 -15.54 -13.46
N THR A 111 -11.27 -16.55 -14.03
CA THR A 111 -11.94 -17.63 -13.25
C THR A 111 -10.97 -18.40 -12.36
N CYS A 112 -9.70 -18.51 -12.78
CA CYS A 112 -8.64 -19.20 -12.05
C CYS A 112 -7.96 -18.31 -10.99
N ALA A 113 -8.16 -16.98 -10.99
CA ALA A 113 -7.52 -16.05 -10.05
C ALA A 113 -8.01 -16.27 -8.60
N ARG A 114 -7.53 -17.35 -7.99
CA ARG A 114 -7.94 -17.78 -6.67
C ARG A 114 -6.76 -18.21 -5.82
N VAL A 115 -6.51 -17.44 -4.78
CA VAL A 115 -5.42 -17.69 -3.83
C VAL A 115 -5.72 -18.91 -2.97
N SER A 116 -4.69 -19.70 -2.69
CA SER A 116 -4.71 -20.89 -1.85
C SER A 116 -3.58 -20.87 -0.82
N ILE A 117 -3.75 -21.61 0.24
CA ILE A 117 -2.70 -21.86 1.23
C ILE A 117 -1.71 -22.83 0.57
N ASP A 118 -0.43 -22.46 0.50
CA ASP A 118 0.62 -23.32 -0.04
C ASP A 118 0.78 -24.61 0.80
N ALA A 119 1.24 -25.67 0.19
CA ALA A 119 1.44 -26.96 0.87
C ALA A 119 2.44 -26.87 2.05
N SER A 120 3.43 -25.96 1.96
CA SER A 120 4.36 -25.66 3.05
C SER A 120 3.70 -24.91 4.22
N ARG A 121 2.55 -24.26 3.98
CA ARG A 121 1.82 -23.37 4.90
C ARG A 121 2.59 -22.13 5.33
N LEU A 122 3.66 -21.78 4.63
CA LEU A 122 4.49 -20.61 4.94
C LEU A 122 4.07 -19.36 4.19
N TYR A 123 3.28 -19.52 3.12
CA TYR A 123 2.80 -18.42 2.29
C TYR A 123 1.49 -18.80 1.59
N LEU A 124 0.87 -17.80 0.97
CA LEU A 124 -0.33 -17.95 0.17
C LEU A 124 0.05 -17.82 -1.31
N LYS A 125 -0.58 -18.58 -2.19
CA LYS A 125 -0.23 -18.63 -3.62
C LYS A 125 -1.46 -18.64 -4.52
N ASP A 126 -1.39 -17.87 -5.60
CA ASP A 126 -2.28 -18.00 -6.75
C ASP A 126 -1.61 -18.88 -7.82
N ALA A 127 -2.15 -20.06 -8.06
CA ALA A 127 -1.63 -20.98 -9.05
C ALA A 127 -1.85 -20.51 -10.51
N CYS A 128 -2.79 -19.58 -10.73
CA CYS A 128 -3.12 -19.05 -12.07
C CYS A 128 -2.01 -18.12 -12.60
N CYS A 129 -1.51 -17.25 -11.74
CA CYS A 129 -0.50 -16.24 -12.12
C CYS A 129 0.85 -16.42 -11.40
N ASN A 130 0.96 -17.40 -10.48
CA ASN A 130 2.12 -17.64 -9.62
C ASN A 130 2.46 -16.51 -8.65
N SER A 131 1.54 -15.56 -8.41
CA SER A 131 1.75 -14.56 -7.34
C SER A 131 1.78 -15.25 -5.98
N GLN A 132 2.71 -14.81 -5.13
CA GLN A 132 2.88 -15.29 -3.76
C GLN A 132 2.68 -14.14 -2.78
N PHE A 133 2.06 -14.44 -1.66
CA PHE A 133 1.78 -13.50 -0.58
C PHE A 133 2.20 -14.11 0.75
N ASP A 134 2.71 -13.28 1.65
CA ASP A 134 2.98 -13.73 3.01
C ASP A 134 1.67 -14.00 3.79
N LEU A 135 1.80 -14.50 5.01
CA LEU A 135 0.64 -14.75 5.88
C LEU A 135 0.00 -13.47 6.43
N GLN A 136 0.55 -12.29 6.10
CA GLN A 136 -0.03 -10.96 6.33
C GLN A 136 -0.74 -10.41 5.08
N GLY A 137 -0.76 -11.18 3.99
CA GLY A 137 -1.40 -10.81 2.73
C GLY A 137 -0.58 -9.88 1.83
N ARG A 138 0.68 -9.60 2.17
CA ARG A 138 1.57 -8.73 1.38
C ARG A 138 2.20 -9.51 0.24
N VAL A 139 2.37 -8.85 -0.91
CA VAL A 139 3.03 -9.46 -2.08
C VAL A 139 4.48 -9.81 -1.74
N GLN A 140 4.87 -11.03 -2.05
CA GLN A 140 6.26 -11.52 -1.98
C GLN A 140 6.88 -11.70 -3.37
N SER A 141 6.10 -12.20 -4.32
CA SER A 141 6.58 -12.40 -5.69
C SER A 141 5.43 -12.56 -6.68
N GLY A 142 5.74 -12.52 -7.96
CA GLY A 142 4.80 -12.69 -9.06
C GLY A 142 4.27 -11.37 -9.61
N PRO A 143 3.30 -11.41 -10.53
CA PRO A 143 2.82 -10.22 -11.22
C PRO A 143 1.83 -9.38 -10.38
N ALA A 144 1.28 -9.87 -9.26
CA ALA A 144 0.45 -9.06 -8.38
C ALA A 144 1.26 -7.91 -7.78
N THR A 145 0.71 -6.70 -7.84
CA THR A 145 1.31 -5.48 -7.30
C THR A 145 0.61 -5.00 -6.03
N LEU A 146 -0.63 -5.45 -5.83
CA LEU A 146 -1.45 -5.10 -4.68
C LEU A 146 -1.51 -6.26 -3.67
N PRO A 147 -1.58 -5.97 -2.36
CA PRO A 147 -1.79 -6.99 -1.32
C PRO A 147 -3.18 -7.63 -1.45
N LEU A 148 -3.37 -8.75 -0.79
CA LEU A 148 -4.68 -9.36 -0.65
C LEU A 148 -5.64 -8.41 0.05
N ARG A 149 -6.89 -8.36 -0.42
CA ARG A 149 -7.95 -7.61 0.28
C ARG A 149 -8.17 -8.22 1.65
N ARG A 150 -8.08 -7.38 2.67
CA ARG A 150 -8.30 -7.74 4.07
C ARG A 150 -9.71 -7.34 4.50
N TYR A 151 -10.32 -8.20 5.30
CA TYR A 151 -11.62 -7.98 5.95
C TYR A 151 -11.46 -7.70 7.44
N ASN A 152 -12.48 -7.11 8.05
CA ASN A 152 -12.51 -6.87 9.49
C ASN A 152 -12.72 -8.19 10.23
N THR A 153 -12.04 -8.34 11.36
CA THR A 153 -12.14 -9.53 12.21
C THR A 153 -12.33 -9.10 13.66
N ALA A 154 -13.23 -9.77 14.38
CA ALA A 154 -13.45 -9.59 15.80
C ALA A 154 -13.61 -10.94 16.49
N LEU A 155 -12.79 -11.22 17.49
CA LEU A 155 -12.86 -12.44 18.29
C LEU A 155 -13.60 -12.15 19.60
N SER A 156 -14.64 -12.94 19.90
CA SER A 156 -15.36 -12.93 21.16
C SER A 156 -15.42 -14.35 21.71
N GLY A 157 -14.66 -14.65 22.78
CA GLY A 157 -14.45 -16.02 23.23
C GLY A 157 -13.83 -16.87 22.11
N ASN A 158 -14.55 -17.87 21.65
CA ASN A 158 -14.14 -18.74 20.56
C ASN A 158 -14.83 -18.40 19.22
N LEU A 159 -15.67 -17.38 19.18
CA LEU A 159 -16.39 -16.95 18.00
C LEU A 159 -15.63 -15.83 17.29
N LEU A 160 -15.17 -16.10 16.09
CA LEU A 160 -14.54 -15.12 15.21
C LEU A 160 -15.57 -14.62 14.19
N SER A 161 -15.91 -13.34 14.28
CA SER A 161 -16.75 -12.65 13.30
C SER A 161 -15.89 -11.99 12.24
N ILE A 162 -16.30 -12.13 10.97
CA ILE A 162 -15.60 -11.59 9.81
C ILE A 162 -16.60 -10.78 8.99
N THR A 163 -16.30 -9.51 8.76
CA THR A 163 -17.21 -8.59 8.06
C THR A 163 -16.46 -7.76 7.02
N ASN A 164 -17.21 -7.31 6.04
CA ASN A 164 -16.73 -6.34 5.06
C ASN A 164 -16.87 -4.92 5.59
#